data_55acc4bba2917400fc11f61244a0b429
#
_entry.id   55acc4bba2917400fc11f61244a0b429
#
_cell.length_a   1.000
_cell.length_b   1.000
_cell.length_c   1.000
_cell.angle_alpha   90.00
_cell.angle_beta   90.00
_cell.angle_gamma   90.00
#
_symmetry.space_group_name_H-M   'P 1'
#
loop_
_entity.id
_entity.type
_entity.pdbx_description
1 polymer ?
#
loop_
_entity_poly.entity_id
_entity_poly.type
_entity_poly.pdbx_seq_one_letter_code
_entity_poly.pdbx_strand_id
1 'polypeptide(L)'
;MKELTVKKNDAGQRLDRFVGKAVPLLPEALLQKYIRIKRIKLNGKGAKRDVRLAEGDTLQLYINDEFFEKPREENSYLKVGTPRLDIVYEDENILLADKKPGVLCHSAGVWDYNTLIANIQAYMAQKGEWRPKEENSFAPALCNRIDRNTGGIVIAAKNAEALRILNDKIKDREIEKYYLCAVQGRPKPPRGRLENYLFKDAGKNQVYVKSRPEPGAKTAVTEYRLIASRGELSLVECRLLTGRTHQIRAQMSHAGWPLLGDGKYGSERFNRGYGEKGQALYSYKLKFDFPTEAGTLEYLRGKIFTVNSVDFAEKYFGISELNDI
;
A
#
# COMPACT_ATOMS: atom_id res chain seq x y z
N MET A 1 7.49 -10.66 34.61
CA MET A 1 6.18 -11.07 34.01
C MET A 1 5.45 -9.79 33.61
N LYS A 2 4.99 -9.72 32.36
CA LYS A 2 4.08 -8.65 31.91
C LYS A 2 2.72 -9.24 31.57
N GLU A 3 1.68 -8.48 31.85
CA GLU A 3 0.30 -8.81 31.50
C GLU A 3 -0.21 -7.81 30.46
N LEU A 4 -0.85 -8.32 29.41
CA LEU A 4 -1.46 -7.52 28.35
C LEU A 4 -2.95 -7.93 28.23
N THR A 5 -3.83 -6.94 28.31
CA THR A 5 -5.24 -7.13 28.00
C THR A 5 -5.47 -6.91 26.51
N VAL A 6 -6.13 -7.84 25.85
CA VAL A 6 -6.53 -7.76 24.45
C VAL A 6 -7.59 -6.67 24.29
N LYS A 7 -7.27 -5.63 23.52
CA LYS A 7 -8.19 -4.53 23.23
C LYS A 7 -8.93 -4.78 21.91
N LYS A 8 -9.86 -3.91 21.54
CA LYS A 8 -10.64 -4.00 20.30
C LYS A 8 -9.74 -4.17 19.05
N ASN A 9 -8.66 -3.38 18.94
CA ASN A 9 -7.71 -3.47 17.84
C ASN A 9 -6.86 -4.75 17.83
N ASP A 10 -6.77 -5.44 18.95
CA ASP A 10 -6.00 -6.68 19.09
C ASP A 10 -6.85 -7.93 18.80
N ALA A 11 -8.17 -7.83 18.98
CA ALA A 11 -9.10 -8.95 18.86
C ALA A 11 -9.11 -9.56 17.44
N GLY A 12 -9.39 -10.87 17.38
CA GLY A 12 -9.42 -11.64 16.13
C GLY A 12 -8.05 -12.04 15.59
N GLN A 13 -6.94 -11.51 16.14
CA GLN A 13 -5.58 -11.93 15.79
C GLN A 13 -5.26 -13.31 16.36
N ARG A 14 -4.38 -14.06 15.69
CA ARG A 14 -3.78 -15.25 16.27
C ARG A 14 -2.82 -14.86 17.39
N LEU A 15 -2.74 -15.66 18.44
CA LEU A 15 -1.87 -15.45 19.59
C LEU A 15 -0.40 -15.21 19.20
N ASP A 16 0.16 -16.06 18.31
CA ASP A 16 1.54 -15.91 17.86
C ASP A 16 1.77 -14.57 17.13
N ARG A 17 0.81 -14.13 16.30
CA ARG A 17 0.89 -12.86 15.58
C ARG A 17 0.76 -11.65 16.49
N PHE A 18 -0.14 -11.71 17.46
CA PHE A 18 -0.31 -10.66 18.45
C PHE A 18 0.98 -10.48 19.27
N VAL A 19 1.51 -11.57 19.84
CA VAL A 19 2.71 -11.49 20.68
C VAL A 19 3.93 -11.02 19.88
N GLY A 20 4.08 -11.47 18.63
CA GLY A 20 5.17 -11.03 17.76
C GLY A 20 5.14 -9.52 17.46
N LYS A 21 3.96 -8.89 17.47
CA LYS A 21 3.80 -7.43 17.33
C LYS A 21 3.98 -6.70 18.65
N ALA A 22 3.40 -7.24 19.74
CA ALA A 22 3.46 -6.61 21.06
C ALA A 22 4.86 -6.70 21.70
N VAL A 23 5.67 -7.68 21.25
CA VAL A 23 7.03 -7.94 21.75
C VAL A 23 7.98 -8.06 20.54
N PRO A 24 8.26 -6.96 19.84
CA PRO A 24 8.88 -6.99 18.51
C PRO A 24 10.34 -7.47 18.51
N LEU A 25 11.05 -7.36 19.62
CA LEU A 25 12.43 -7.86 19.74
C LEU A 25 12.51 -9.37 20.05
N LEU A 26 11.37 -10.05 20.29
CA LEU A 26 11.35 -11.48 20.57
C LEU A 26 11.49 -12.25 19.23
N PRO A 27 12.61 -13.02 19.04
CA PRO A 27 12.80 -13.81 17.83
C PRO A 27 11.68 -14.84 17.64
N GLU A 28 11.22 -15.04 16.41
CA GLU A 28 10.11 -15.96 16.07
C GLU A 28 10.35 -17.37 16.62
N ALA A 29 11.57 -17.92 16.51
CA ALA A 29 11.90 -19.23 17.05
C ALA A 29 11.74 -19.31 18.58
N LEU A 30 12.09 -18.22 19.28
CA LEU A 30 11.96 -18.14 20.73
C LEU A 30 10.51 -17.95 21.14
N LEU A 31 9.73 -17.17 20.39
CA LEU A 31 8.29 -17.04 20.56
C LEU A 31 7.58 -18.41 20.49
N GLN A 32 7.87 -19.19 19.46
CA GLN A 32 7.29 -20.53 19.28
C GLN A 32 7.69 -21.48 20.43
N LYS A 33 8.94 -21.39 20.89
CA LYS A 33 9.41 -22.14 22.06
C LYS A 33 8.62 -21.74 23.32
N TYR A 34 8.47 -20.44 23.59
CA TYR A 34 7.77 -19.93 24.78
C TYR A 34 6.29 -20.29 24.81
N ILE A 35 5.61 -20.29 23.66
CA ILE A 35 4.25 -20.81 23.58
C ILE A 35 4.21 -22.30 23.95
N ARG A 36 5.09 -23.12 23.36
CA ARG A 36 5.13 -24.56 23.60
C ARG A 36 5.40 -24.93 25.07
N ILE A 37 6.32 -24.23 25.74
CA ILE A 37 6.66 -24.46 27.15
C ILE A 37 5.77 -23.68 28.12
N LYS A 38 4.65 -23.09 27.65
CA LYS A 38 3.63 -22.38 28.43
C LYS A 38 4.15 -21.16 29.20
N ARG A 39 5.23 -20.51 28.70
CA ARG A 39 5.68 -19.21 29.19
C ARG A 39 4.80 -18.05 28.70
N ILE A 40 3.93 -18.32 27.74
CA ILE A 40 2.87 -17.42 27.28
C ILE A 40 1.57 -18.13 27.60
N LYS A 41 0.75 -17.48 28.45
CA LYS A 41 -0.53 -17.99 28.89
C LYS A 41 -1.65 -17.07 28.44
N LEU A 42 -2.77 -17.65 28.04
CA LEU A 42 -4.02 -16.97 27.73
C LEU A 42 -5.02 -17.29 28.86
N ASN A 43 -5.52 -16.26 29.51
CA ASN A 43 -6.45 -16.38 30.64
C ASN A 43 -5.95 -17.39 31.71
N GLY A 44 -4.67 -17.30 32.07
CA GLY A 44 -4.03 -18.17 33.06
C GLY A 44 -3.64 -19.57 32.57
N LYS A 45 -4.00 -19.96 31.34
CA LYS A 45 -3.78 -21.31 30.78
C LYS A 45 -2.83 -21.29 29.57
N GLY A 46 -2.10 -22.37 29.35
CA GLY A 46 -1.33 -22.53 28.10
C GLY A 46 -2.28 -22.62 26.91
N ALA A 47 -1.96 -21.94 25.82
CA ALA A 47 -2.74 -21.91 24.61
C ALA A 47 -1.92 -22.33 23.38
N LYS A 48 -2.61 -22.76 22.30
CA LYS A 48 -1.97 -23.03 21.00
C LYS A 48 -1.66 -21.70 20.30
N ARG A 49 -0.63 -21.70 19.44
CA ARG A 49 -0.18 -20.51 18.72
C ARG A 49 -1.21 -19.88 17.81
N ASP A 50 -2.14 -20.66 17.30
CA ASP A 50 -3.15 -20.28 16.31
C ASP A 50 -4.49 -19.91 16.92
N VAL A 51 -4.61 -19.95 18.26
CA VAL A 51 -5.82 -19.48 18.98
C VAL A 51 -6.07 -18.03 18.60
N ARG A 52 -7.32 -17.70 18.29
CA ARG A 52 -7.75 -16.34 18.05
C ARG A 52 -8.15 -15.68 19.36
N LEU A 53 -7.61 -14.48 19.54
CA LEU A 53 -7.82 -13.68 20.74
C LEU A 53 -9.18 -12.97 20.68
N ALA A 54 -9.91 -12.95 21.80
CA ALA A 54 -11.10 -12.14 21.97
C ALA A 54 -10.78 -10.86 22.75
N GLU A 55 -11.59 -9.82 22.55
CA GLU A 55 -11.49 -8.61 23.36
C GLU A 55 -11.74 -8.95 24.83
N GLY A 56 -10.92 -8.41 25.72
CA GLY A 56 -10.92 -8.71 27.14
C GLY A 56 -10.08 -9.90 27.57
N ASP A 57 -9.59 -10.72 26.64
CA ASP A 57 -8.62 -11.77 26.96
C ASP A 57 -7.37 -11.19 27.63
N THR A 58 -6.79 -11.95 28.57
CA THR A 58 -5.55 -11.54 29.28
C THR A 58 -4.41 -12.47 28.89
N LEU A 59 -3.31 -11.91 28.41
CA LEU A 59 -2.07 -12.62 28.14
C LEU A 59 -1.06 -12.36 29.23
N GLN A 60 -0.55 -13.44 29.84
CA GLN A 60 0.54 -13.41 30.81
C GLN A 60 1.82 -13.86 30.13
N LEU A 61 2.79 -12.93 30.03
CA LEU A 61 4.02 -13.10 29.30
C LEU A 61 5.20 -13.24 30.28
N TYR A 62 5.69 -14.46 30.44
CA TYR A 62 6.89 -14.77 31.22
C TYR A 62 8.13 -14.67 30.32
N ILE A 63 8.37 -13.44 29.83
CA ILE A 63 9.40 -13.07 28.86
C ILE A 63 10.31 -12.05 29.53
N ASN A 64 11.60 -12.03 29.18
CA ASN A 64 12.57 -11.07 29.72
C ASN A 64 12.23 -9.66 29.24
N ASP A 65 12.47 -8.67 30.10
CA ASP A 65 12.07 -7.27 29.88
C ASP A 65 12.74 -6.64 28.65
N GLU A 66 13.97 -7.07 28.31
CA GLU A 66 14.71 -6.62 27.13
C GLU A 66 13.96 -6.78 25.81
N PHE A 67 13.08 -7.78 25.68
CA PHE A 67 12.30 -8.02 24.47
C PHE A 67 11.11 -7.08 24.31
N PHE A 68 10.75 -6.30 25.33
CA PHE A 68 9.63 -5.36 25.27
C PHE A 68 10.06 -3.95 24.84
N GLU A 69 11.34 -3.72 24.62
CA GLU A 69 11.83 -2.46 24.07
C GLU A 69 11.34 -2.30 22.62
N LYS A 70 10.77 -1.13 22.33
CA LYS A 70 10.31 -0.87 20.95
C LYS A 70 11.49 -0.44 20.09
N PRO A 71 11.67 -1.03 18.90
CA PRO A 71 12.69 -0.60 17.95
C PRO A 71 12.52 0.90 17.63
N ARG A 72 13.64 1.62 17.46
CA ARG A 72 13.63 3.05 17.14
C ARG A 72 12.93 3.38 15.81
N GLU A 73 12.88 2.43 14.89
CA GLU A 73 12.24 2.56 13.57
C GLU A 73 10.71 2.68 13.64
N GLU A 74 10.06 2.05 14.63
CA GLU A 74 8.62 2.15 14.84
C GLU A 74 8.17 3.54 15.30
N ASN A 75 9.10 4.40 15.68
CA ASN A 75 8.85 5.75 16.16
C ASN A 75 9.13 6.82 15.09
N SER A 76 9.18 6.48 13.82
CA SER A 76 9.44 7.43 12.71
C SER A 76 8.42 8.58 12.70
N TYR A 77 7.17 8.33 13.08
CA TYR A 77 6.12 9.34 13.20
C TYR A 77 6.46 10.48 14.19
N LEU A 78 7.28 10.21 15.21
CA LEU A 78 7.74 11.23 16.17
C LEU A 78 8.71 12.24 15.57
N LYS A 79 9.35 11.89 14.44
CA LYS A 79 10.24 12.76 13.70
C LYS A 79 9.49 13.67 12.72
N VAL A 80 8.20 13.40 12.48
CA VAL A 80 7.34 14.23 11.65
C VAL A 80 6.77 15.35 12.51
N GLY A 81 7.27 16.57 12.34
CA GLY A 81 6.75 17.73 13.07
C GLY A 81 5.33 18.08 12.66
N THR A 82 5.17 18.62 11.46
CA THR A 82 3.87 18.90 10.85
C THR A 82 3.58 17.87 9.75
N PRO A 83 2.57 17.00 9.89
CA PRO A 83 2.19 16.06 8.86
C PRO A 83 1.75 16.76 7.58
N ARG A 84 2.22 16.28 6.43
CA ARG A 84 1.85 16.80 5.11
C ARG A 84 1.08 15.73 4.36
N LEU A 85 -0.24 15.89 4.32
CA LEU A 85 -1.17 14.95 3.69
C LEU A 85 -2.18 15.71 2.86
N ASP A 86 -2.35 15.28 1.62
CA ASP A 86 -3.50 15.64 0.80
C ASP A 86 -4.52 14.52 0.94
N ILE A 87 -5.62 14.78 1.64
CA ILE A 87 -6.61 13.76 1.98
C ILE A 87 -7.75 13.83 0.95
N VAL A 88 -7.96 12.71 0.24
CA VAL A 88 -9.09 12.55 -0.71
C VAL A 88 -10.38 12.20 0.04
N TYR A 89 -10.27 11.36 1.06
CA TYR A 89 -11.39 10.95 1.90
C TYR A 89 -10.88 10.46 3.25
N GLU A 90 -11.63 10.72 4.30
CA GLU A 90 -11.35 10.22 5.64
C GLU A 90 -12.65 9.98 6.40
N ASP A 91 -12.69 8.89 7.15
CA ASP A 91 -13.71 8.57 8.15
C ASP A 91 -13.07 7.89 9.38
N GLU A 92 -13.87 7.24 10.22
CA GLU A 92 -13.38 6.53 11.41
C GLU A 92 -12.59 5.26 11.10
N ASN A 93 -12.71 4.70 9.89
CA ASN A 93 -12.14 3.40 9.50
C ASN A 93 -10.96 3.54 8.55
N ILE A 94 -11.04 4.48 7.59
CA ILE A 94 -10.07 4.60 6.50
C ILE A 94 -9.62 6.04 6.28
N LEU A 95 -8.46 6.17 5.66
CA LEU A 95 -7.95 7.42 5.11
C LEU A 95 -7.41 7.15 3.70
N LEU A 96 -7.89 7.88 2.71
CA LEU A 96 -7.40 7.87 1.35
C LEU A 96 -6.51 9.10 1.15
N ALA A 97 -5.20 8.87 1.01
CA ALA A 97 -4.23 9.95 0.82
C ALA A 97 -3.80 10.05 -0.64
N ASP A 98 -3.82 11.26 -1.21
CA ASP A 98 -3.20 11.57 -2.49
C ASP A 98 -1.69 11.75 -2.30
N LYS A 99 -0.94 10.67 -2.44
CA LYS A 99 0.51 10.67 -2.29
C LYS A 99 1.16 11.44 -3.43
N LYS A 100 1.95 12.47 -3.14
CA LYS A 100 2.71 13.18 -4.17
C LYS A 100 3.88 12.34 -4.72
N PRO A 101 4.25 12.51 -6.01
CA PRO A 101 5.47 11.97 -6.56
C PRO A 101 6.70 12.35 -5.71
N GLY A 102 7.67 11.45 -5.60
CA GLY A 102 8.88 11.64 -4.77
C GLY A 102 8.75 11.13 -3.33
N VAL A 103 7.54 11.01 -2.78
CA VAL A 103 7.29 10.50 -1.42
C VAL A 103 7.28 8.96 -1.41
N LEU A 104 7.96 8.36 -0.42
CA LEU A 104 7.91 6.92 -0.18
C LEU A 104 6.66 6.53 0.61
N CYS A 105 6.06 5.38 0.30
CA CYS A 105 4.98 4.80 1.12
C CYS A 105 5.50 4.36 2.50
N HIS A 106 6.61 3.60 2.51
CA HIS A 106 7.29 3.12 3.71
C HIS A 106 8.79 3.43 3.60
N SER A 107 9.49 3.42 4.72
CA SER A 107 10.94 3.54 4.75
C SER A 107 11.60 2.47 3.89
N ALA A 108 12.61 2.86 3.13
CA ALA A 108 13.50 1.97 2.40
C ALA A 108 14.87 1.84 3.10
N GLY A 109 15.13 2.66 4.14
CA GLY A 109 16.35 2.66 4.90
C GLY A 109 16.23 3.51 6.17
N VAL A 110 17.21 3.44 7.05
CA VAL A 110 17.22 4.06 8.40
C VAL A 110 16.98 5.58 8.40
N TRP A 111 17.30 6.24 7.29
CA TRP A 111 17.20 7.70 7.15
C TRP A 111 15.88 8.18 6.49
N ASP A 112 15.06 7.26 5.97
CA ASP A 112 13.81 7.59 5.28
C ASP A 112 12.65 7.69 6.28
N TYR A 113 12.67 8.67 7.16
CA TYR A 113 11.62 8.86 8.16
C TYR A 113 10.40 9.66 7.66
N ASN A 114 10.56 10.49 6.61
CA ASN A 114 9.45 11.29 6.06
C ASN A 114 8.68 10.51 4.99
N THR A 115 8.06 9.41 5.39
CA THR A 115 7.25 8.55 4.52
C THR A 115 5.76 8.86 4.65
N LEU A 116 4.95 8.38 3.69
CA LEU A 116 3.50 8.54 3.76
C LEU A 116 2.93 7.95 5.05
N ILE A 117 3.36 6.74 5.42
CA ILE A 117 2.86 6.09 6.64
C ILE A 117 3.25 6.85 7.90
N ALA A 118 4.48 7.39 7.97
CA ALA A 118 4.91 8.19 9.12
C ALA A 118 4.08 9.48 9.25
N ASN A 119 3.75 10.13 8.14
CA ASN A 119 2.88 11.32 8.13
C ASN A 119 1.45 10.97 8.59
N ILE A 120 0.87 9.85 8.13
CA ILE A 120 -0.47 9.40 8.53
C ILE A 120 -0.48 9.08 10.03
N GLN A 121 0.52 8.35 10.54
CA GLN A 121 0.64 8.04 11.96
C GLN A 121 0.80 9.28 12.81
N ALA A 122 1.63 10.24 12.39
CA ALA A 122 1.80 11.51 13.08
C ALA A 122 0.50 12.33 13.11
N TYR A 123 -0.21 12.39 11.98
CA TYR A 123 -1.50 13.05 11.84
C TYR A 123 -2.54 12.46 12.81
N MET A 124 -2.70 11.14 12.82
CA MET A 124 -3.66 10.46 13.70
C MET A 124 -3.28 10.60 15.19
N ALA A 125 -1.98 10.55 15.50
CA ALA A 125 -1.50 10.76 16.87
C ALA A 125 -1.78 12.19 17.35
N GLN A 126 -1.56 13.20 16.50
CA GLN A 126 -1.82 14.60 16.84
C GLN A 126 -3.33 14.88 16.98
N LYS A 127 -4.19 14.24 16.20
CA LYS A 127 -5.65 14.28 16.35
C LYS A 127 -6.16 13.53 17.59
N GLY A 128 -5.32 12.70 18.23
CA GLY A 128 -5.73 11.84 19.35
C GLY A 128 -6.51 10.59 18.92
N GLU A 129 -6.61 10.32 17.62
CA GLU A 129 -7.31 9.15 17.04
C GLU A 129 -6.49 7.86 17.16
N TRP A 130 -5.19 7.98 17.29
CA TRP A 130 -4.29 6.86 17.57
C TRP A 130 -3.37 7.22 18.73
N ARG A 131 -3.36 6.38 19.77
CA ARG A 131 -2.55 6.55 20.98
C ARG A 131 -1.54 5.41 21.10
N PRO A 132 -0.34 5.56 20.53
CA PRO A 132 0.64 4.46 20.43
C PRO A 132 1.02 3.80 21.73
N LYS A 133 0.99 4.57 22.85
CA LYS A 133 1.29 4.05 24.20
C LYS A 133 0.16 3.18 24.77
N GLU A 134 -1.05 3.34 24.26
CA GLU A 134 -2.23 2.57 24.69
C GLU A 134 -2.48 1.35 23.80
N GLU A 135 -1.80 1.24 22.65
CA GLU A 135 -1.94 0.11 21.74
C GLU A 135 -0.93 -1.00 22.05
N ASN A 136 -1.39 -2.26 22.04
CA ASN A 136 -0.49 -3.40 22.21
C ASN A 136 0.17 -3.83 20.90
N SER A 137 -0.60 -3.86 19.80
CA SER A 137 -0.15 -4.46 18.55
C SER A 137 -0.56 -3.70 17.29
N PHE A 138 -1.45 -2.72 17.39
CA PHE A 138 -1.96 -1.98 16.24
C PHE A 138 -1.22 -0.65 16.05
N ALA A 139 -0.93 -0.35 14.78
CA ALA A 139 -0.62 0.99 14.31
C ALA A 139 -1.35 1.20 12.97
N PRO A 140 -1.75 2.46 12.64
CA PRO A 140 -2.29 2.78 11.33
C PRO A 140 -1.38 2.27 10.23
N ALA A 141 -1.95 1.65 9.19
CA ALA A 141 -1.18 0.93 8.19
C ALA A 141 -1.69 1.19 6.77
N LEU A 142 -0.78 1.20 5.80
CA LEU A 142 -1.15 1.25 4.38
C LEU A 142 -1.61 -0.12 3.91
N CYS A 143 -2.73 -0.15 3.18
CA CYS A 143 -3.28 -1.38 2.59
C CYS A 143 -2.71 -1.66 1.20
N ASN A 144 -2.22 -0.64 0.50
CA ASN A 144 -1.54 -0.77 -0.79
C ASN A 144 -0.31 0.14 -0.85
N ARG A 145 0.50 -0.05 -1.87
CA ARG A 145 1.69 0.76 -2.13
C ARG A 145 1.75 1.15 -3.59
N ILE A 146 2.28 2.33 -3.85
CA ILE A 146 2.68 2.80 -5.17
C ILE A 146 4.16 3.19 -5.15
N ASP A 147 4.80 3.26 -6.30
CA ASP A 147 6.22 3.58 -6.41
C ASP A 147 6.53 4.99 -5.87
N ARG A 148 7.80 5.25 -5.52
CA ARG A 148 8.23 6.55 -5.00
C ARG A 148 7.75 7.72 -5.88
N ASN A 149 8.01 7.65 -7.18
CA ASN A 149 7.69 8.72 -8.12
C ASN A 149 6.30 8.57 -8.79
N THR A 150 5.49 7.58 -8.39
CA THR A 150 4.08 7.48 -8.76
C THR A 150 3.26 8.27 -7.78
N GLY A 151 2.43 9.18 -8.27
CA GLY A 151 1.45 9.90 -7.46
C GLY A 151 0.14 9.16 -7.31
N GLY A 152 -0.74 9.64 -6.42
CA GLY A 152 -2.13 9.22 -6.32
C GLY A 152 -2.54 8.47 -5.09
N ILE A 153 -3.75 7.92 -5.13
CA ILE A 153 -4.47 7.43 -3.96
C ILE A 153 -3.80 6.20 -3.36
N VAL A 154 -3.50 6.30 -2.07
CA VAL A 154 -3.06 5.20 -1.22
C VAL A 154 -4.05 5.04 -0.08
N ILE A 155 -4.47 3.81 0.18
CA ILE A 155 -5.44 3.43 1.21
C ILE A 155 -4.71 3.17 2.51
N ALA A 156 -5.10 3.85 3.58
CA ALA A 156 -4.67 3.56 4.94
C ALA A 156 -5.86 3.10 5.79
N ALA A 157 -5.64 2.10 6.63
CA ALA A 157 -6.58 1.67 7.65
C ALA A 157 -6.28 2.37 8.97
N LYS A 158 -7.32 2.92 9.61
CA LYS A 158 -7.25 3.64 10.89
C LYS A 158 -7.46 2.72 12.09
N ASN A 159 -7.97 1.52 11.87
CA ASN A 159 -8.16 0.48 12.88
C ASN A 159 -7.87 -0.93 12.33
N ALA A 160 -7.72 -1.90 13.21
CA ALA A 160 -7.31 -3.25 12.83
C ALA A 160 -8.39 -4.03 12.08
N GLU A 161 -9.66 -3.74 12.32
CA GLU A 161 -10.78 -4.38 11.62
C GLU A 161 -10.81 -3.94 10.17
N ALA A 162 -10.76 -2.62 9.93
CA ALA A 162 -10.67 -2.07 8.58
C ALA A 162 -9.44 -2.59 7.83
N LEU A 163 -8.28 -2.71 8.51
CA LEU A 163 -7.06 -3.26 7.91
C LEU A 163 -7.25 -4.71 7.42
N ARG A 164 -7.92 -5.56 8.21
CA ARG A 164 -8.20 -6.95 7.82
C ARG A 164 -9.13 -7.00 6.61
N ILE A 165 -10.25 -6.28 6.68
CA ILE A 165 -11.24 -6.25 5.60
C ILE A 165 -10.60 -5.73 4.31
N LEU A 166 -9.91 -4.59 4.35
CA LEU A 166 -9.27 -4.02 3.16
C LEU A 166 -8.22 -4.93 2.55
N ASN A 167 -7.41 -5.62 3.37
CA ASN A 167 -6.41 -6.56 2.87
C ASN A 167 -7.07 -7.76 2.15
N ASP A 168 -8.18 -8.29 2.69
CA ASP A 168 -8.94 -9.36 2.04
C ASP A 168 -9.58 -8.85 0.74
N LYS A 169 -10.23 -7.67 0.75
CA LYS A 169 -10.83 -7.05 -0.45
C LYS A 169 -9.80 -6.76 -1.56
N ILE A 170 -8.60 -6.31 -1.18
CA ILE A 170 -7.50 -6.08 -2.15
C ILE A 170 -6.98 -7.41 -2.71
N LYS A 171 -6.81 -8.44 -1.86
CA LYS A 171 -6.37 -9.78 -2.25
C LYS A 171 -7.37 -10.41 -3.23
N ASP A 172 -8.65 -10.26 -2.96
CA ASP A 172 -9.73 -10.83 -3.75
C ASP A 172 -10.12 -9.94 -4.96
N ARG A 173 -9.40 -8.80 -5.15
CA ARG A 173 -9.55 -7.87 -6.28
C ARG A 173 -10.89 -7.15 -6.31
N GLU A 174 -11.48 -6.93 -5.16
CA GLU A 174 -12.73 -6.23 -4.95
C GLU A 174 -12.54 -4.69 -4.80
N ILE A 175 -11.31 -4.20 -4.96
CA ILE A 175 -10.98 -2.76 -5.06
C ILE A 175 -10.30 -2.55 -6.40
N GLU A 176 -11.01 -1.91 -7.32
CA GLU A 176 -10.49 -1.56 -8.62
C GLU A 176 -9.59 -0.32 -8.51
N LYS A 177 -8.46 -0.39 -9.18
CA LYS A 177 -7.44 0.67 -9.18
C LYS A 177 -7.20 1.15 -10.59
N TYR A 178 -7.45 2.44 -10.82
CA TYR A 178 -7.27 3.08 -12.11
C TYR A 178 -6.13 4.09 -12.06
N TYR A 179 -5.32 4.03 -13.07
CA TYR A 179 -4.15 4.89 -13.21
C TYR A 179 -4.25 5.68 -14.51
N LEU A 180 -3.80 6.94 -14.50
CA LEU A 180 -3.46 7.67 -15.70
C LEU A 180 -1.96 7.59 -15.92
N CYS A 181 -1.54 7.44 -17.17
CA CYS A 181 -0.15 7.58 -17.56
C CYS A 181 -0.03 8.33 -18.89
N ALA A 182 1.00 9.17 -19.01
CA ALA A 182 1.40 9.71 -20.28
C ALA A 182 2.48 8.79 -20.89
N VAL A 183 2.26 8.36 -22.13
CA VAL A 183 3.17 7.45 -22.84
C VAL A 183 3.67 8.04 -24.13
N GLN A 184 4.86 7.60 -24.58
CA GLN A 184 5.37 7.90 -25.91
C GLN A 184 4.62 7.07 -26.95
N GLY A 185 4.25 7.73 -28.06
CA GLY A 185 3.53 7.09 -29.16
C GLY A 185 2.03 6.92 -28.91
N ARG A 186 1.37 6.19 -29.79
CA ARG A 186 -0.08 5.99 -29.75
C ARG A 186 -0.40 4.50 -29.67
N PRO A 187 -1.00 4.03 -28.59
CA PRO A 187 -1.43 2.63 -28.45
C PRO A 187 -2.37 2.20 -29.58
N LYS A 188 -2.04 1.08 -30.19
CA LYS A 188 -2.84 0.41 -31.21
C LYS A 188 -2.96 -1.08 -30.85
N PRO A 189 -4.19 -1.60 -30.62
CA PRO A 189 -5.49 -0.92 -30.64
C PRO A 189 -5.62 0.14 -29.51
N PRO A 190 -6.62 1.05 -29.59
CA PRO A 190 -6.78 2.12 -28.58
C PRO A 190 -7.26 1.62 -27.21
N ARG A 191 -7.67 0.39 -27.11
CA ARG A 191 -8.00 -0.35 -25.88
C ARG A 191 -7.51 -1.78 -25.99
N GLY A 192 -7.15 -2.35 -24.86
CA GLY A 192 -6.67 -3.73 -24.84
C GLY A 192 -6.31 -4.21 -23.44
N ARG A 193 -5.76 -5.43 -23.42
CA ARG A 193 -5.31 -6.12 -22.21
C ARG A 193 -3.88 -6.60 -22.42
N LEU A 194 -3.00 -6.21 -21.48
CA LEU A 194 -1.63 -6.67 -21.41
C LEU A 194 -1.57 -7.79 -20.37
N GLU A 195 -1.22 -8.99 -20.81
CA GLU A 195 -1.04 -10.14 -19.94
C GLU A 195 0.34 -10.75 -20.17
N ASN A 196 1.17 -10.70 -19.14
CA ASN A 196 2.56 -11.10 -19.19
C ASN A 196 2.98 -11.71 -17.85
N TYR A 197 4.21 -12.19 -17.77
CA TYR A 197 4.84 -12.65 -16.55
C TYR A 197 5.96 -11.69 -16.18
N LEU A 198 5.93 -11.17 -14.94
CA LEU A 198 6.91 -10.21 -14.46
C LEU A 198 7.89 -10.90 -13.51
N PHE A 199 9.16 -10.90 -13.89
CA PHE A 199 10.27 -11.34 -13.06
C PHE A 199 10.96 -10.13 -12.42
N LYS A 200 11.04 -10.10 -11.09
CA LYS A 200 11.70 -9.03 -10.35
C LYS A 200 13.14 -9.42 -10.01
N ASP A 201 14.11 -8.71 -10.55
CA ASP A 201 15.48 -8.72 -10.09
C ASP A 201 15.63 -7.79 -8.89
N ALA A 202 15.78 -8.39 -7.70
CA ALA A 202 15.88 -7.62 -6.46
C ALA A 202 17.19 -6.81 -6.37
N GLY A 203 18.30 -7.36 -6.90
CA GLY A 203 19.60 -6.70 -6.86
C GLY A 203 19.66 -5.44 -7.72
N LYS A 204 19.01 -5.47 -8.88
CA LYS A 204 18.92 -4.30 -9.80
C LYS A 204 17.70 -3.43 -9.53
N ASN A 205 16.81 -3.85 -8.62
CA ASN A 205 15.49 -3.25 -8.42
C ASN A 205 14.74 -3.02 -9.75
N GLN A 206 14.81 -3.99 -10.65
CA GLN A 206 14.24 -3.94 -12.01
C GLN A 206 13.29 -5.10 -12.23
N VAL A 207 12.28 -4.88 -13.10
CA VAL A 207 11.32 -5.89 -13.50
C VAL A 207 11.48 -6.16 -14.99
N TYR A 208 11.55 -7.43 -15.35
CA TYR A 208 11.61 -7.90 -16.73
C TYR A 208 10.29 -8.54 -17.11
N VAL A 209 9.79 -8.20 -18.30
CA VAL A 209 8.59 -8.80 -18.86
C VAL A 209 8.98 -10.07 -19.60
N LYS A 210 8.25 -11.14 -19.32
CA LYS A 210 8.42 -12.47 -19.92
C LYS A 210 7.14 -12.86 -20.65
N SER A 211 7.27 -13.44 -21.81
CA SER A 211 6.14 -13.95 -22.62
C SER A 211 5.63 -15.31 -22.12
N ARG A 212 6.44 -16.04 -21.36
CA ARG A 212 6.11 -17.37 -20.81
C ARG A 212 6.32 -17.39 -19.30
N PRO A 213 5.60 -18.29 -18.58
CA PRO A 213 5.84 -18.47 -17.15
C PRO A 213 7.26 -19.04 -16.91
N GLU A 214 7.97 -18.41 -15.96
CA GLU A 214 9.31 -18.83 -15.52
C GLU A 214 9.35 -18.88 -13.99
N PRO A 215 10.22 -19.68 -13.36
CA PRO A 215 10.41 -19.68 -11.92
C PRO A 215 10.67 -18.26 -11.39
N GLY A 216 9.92 -17.83 -10.37
CA GLY A 216 10.00 -16.49 -9.79
C GLY A 216 9.26 -15.38 -10.55
N ALA A 217 8.80 -15.62 -11.76
CA ALA A 217 7.93 -14.69 -12.49
C ALA A 217 6.47 -14.81 -12.01
N LYS A 218 5.75 -13.69 -12.00
CA LYS A 218 4.36 -13.61 -11.54
C LYS A 218 3.48 -13.04 -12.64
N THR A 219 2.30 -13.63 -12.83
CA THR A 219 1.29 -13.10 -13.76
C THR A 219 0.95 -11.66 -13.43
N ALA A 220 0.92 -10.85 -14.48
CA ALA A 220 0.57 -9.43 -14.43
C ALA A 220 -0.45 -9.13 -15.53
N VAL A 221 -1.57 -8.53 -15.12
CA VAL A 221 -2.67 -8.22 -16.03
C VAL A 221 -3.07 -6.77 -15.83
N THR A 222 -3.02 -6.00 -16.93
CA THR A 222 -3.43 -4.60 -17.00
C THR A 222 -4.34 -4.41 -18.20
N GLU A 223 -5.52 -3.85 -18.00
CA GLU A 223 -6.36 -3.33 -19.06
C GLU A 223 -5.98 -1.87 -19.31
N TYR A 224 -6.03 -1.45 -20.58
CA TYR A 224 -5.73 -0.07 -20.92
C TYR A 224 -6.73 0.51 -21.92
N ARG A 225 -6.91 1.82 -21.86
CA ARG A 225 -7.74 2.60 -22.76
C ARG A 225 -7.04 3.92 -23.10
N LEU A 226 -6.89 4.20 -24.39
CA LEU A 226 -6.43 5.49 -24.89
C LEU A 226 -7.50 6.56 -24.62
N ILE A 227 -7.14 7.62 -23.93
CA ILE A 227 -8.02 8.76 -23.62
C ILE A 227 -7.82 9.88 -24.64
N ALA A 228 -6.57 10.32 -24.83
CA ALA A 228 -6.23 11.42 -25.72
C ALA A 228 -4.86 11.21 -26.34
N SER A 229 -4.60 11.87 -27.47
CA SER A 229 -3.26 11.92 -28.07
C SER A 229 -2.95 13.35 -28.50
N ARG A 230 -1.72 13.81 -28.24
CA ARG A 230 -1.23 15.13 -28.64
C ARG A 230 0.24 15.04 -29.03
N GLY A 231 0.52 15.26 -30.34
CA GLY A 231 1.87 15.05 -30.87
C GLY A 231 2.32 13.60 -30.69
N GLU A 232 3.51 13.44 -30.09
CA GLU A 232 4.09 12.12 -29.80
C GLU A 232 3.65 11.52 -28.46
N LEU A 233 2.78 12.21 -27.71
CA LEU A 233 2.26 11.76 -26.42
C LEU A 233 0.83 11.22 -26.53
N SER A 234 0.54 10.23 -25.71
CA SER A 234 -0.83 9.75 -25.46
C SER A 234 -1.10 9.65 -23.96
N LEU A 235 -2.29 10.07 -23.56
CA LEU A 235 -2.85 9.83 -22.24
C LEU A 235 -3.59 8.51 -22.26
N VAL A 236 -3.22 7.61 -21.36
CA VAL A 236 -3.76 6.26 -21.27
C VAL A 236 -4.28 6.02 -19.85
N GLU A 237 -5.50 5.52 -19.76
CA GLU A 237 -6.02 4.94 -18.52
C GLU A 237 -5.62 3.47 -18.43
N CYS A 238 -5.13 3.04 -17.27
CA CYS A 238 -4.78 1.66 -16.97
C CYS A 238 -5.59 1.18 -15.77
N ARG A 239 -6.34 0.06 -15.92
CA ARG A 239 -6.97 -0.66 -14.81
C ARG A 239 -6.11 -1.83 -14.42
N LEU A 240 -5.67 -1.86 -13.15
CA LEU A 240 -4.85 -2.95 -12.62
C LEU A 240 -5.72 -4.11 -12.14
N LEU A 241 -5.64 -5.26 -12.81
CA LEU A 241 -6.22 -6.52 -12.34
C LEU A 241 -5.26 -7.30 -11.42
N THR A 242 -3.99 -6.96 -11.46
CA THR A 242 -2.94 -7.44 -10.53
C THR A 242 -2.09 -6.27 -10.07
N GLY A 243 -1.38 -6.39 -8.94
CA GLY A 243 -0.53 -5.32 -8.40
C GLY A 243 0.93 -5.79 -8.22
N ARG A 244 1.69 -5.86 -9.33
CA ARG A 244 3.13 -6.22 -9.28
C ARG A 244 4.00 -4.97 -9.28
N THR A 245 5.19 -5.08 -8.71
CA THR A 245 6.18 -3.99 -8.74
C THR A 245 6.37 -3.50 -10.18
N HIS A 246 6.33 -2.18 -10.39
CA HIS A 246 6.52 -1.52 -11.68
C HIS A 246 5.63 -2.03 -12.82
N GLN A 247 4.48 -2.66 -12.52
CA GLN A 247 3.69 -3.39 -13.50
C GLN A 247 3.34 -2.56 -14.74
N ILE A 248 2.65 -1.44 -14.59
CA ILE A 248 2.26 -0.56 -15.71
C ILE A 248 3.50 -0.11 -16.47
N ARG A 249 4.53 0.34 -15.76
CA ARG A 249 5.78 0.85 -16.33
C ARG A 249 6.45 -0.17 -17.24
N ALA A 250 6.63 -1.39 -16.74
CA ALA A 250 7.29 -2.47 -17.49
C ALA A 250 6.42 -2.98 -18.65
N GLN A 251 5.12 -3.18 -18.44
CA GLN A 251 4.23 -3.67 -19.48
C GLN A 251 4.02 -2.67 -20.62
N MET A 252 3.79 -1.40 -20.31
CA MET A 252 3.62 -0.36 -21.33
C MET A 252 4.90 -0.17 -22.14
N SER A 253 6.07 -0.16 -21.49
CA SER A 253 7.36 -0.11 -22.20
C SER A 253 7.58 -1.33 -23.09
N HIS A 254 7.27 -2.53 -22.61
CA HIS A 254 7.38 -3.76 -23.39
C HIS A 254 6.44 -3.77 -24.62
N ALA A 255 5.28 -3.13 -24.48
CA ALA A 255 4.32 -2.97 -25.58
C ALA A 255 4.73 -1.88 -26.60
N GLY A 256 5.86 -1.20 -26.39
CA GLY A 256 6.36 -0.14 -27.28
C GLY A 256 5.85 1.26 -26.95
N TRP A 257 5.19 1.44 -25.79
CA TRP A 257 4.65 2.73 -25.34
C TRP A 257 5.22 3.09 -23.95
N PRO A 258 6.55 3.38 -23.85
CA PRO A 258 7.16 3.68 -22.56
C PRO A 258 6.57 4.96 -21.96
N LEU A 259 6.50 5.00 -20.63
CA LEU A 259 5.99 6.16 -19.91
C LEU A 259 6.94 7.35 -20.04
N LEU A 260 6.36 8.53 -20.22
CA LEU A 260 7.07 9.78 -20.16
C LEU A 260 7.74 9.96 -18.79
N GLY A 261 9.00 10.40 -18.78
CA GLY A 261 9.77 10.64 -17.57
C GLY A 261 10.26 9.39 -16.84
N ASP A 262 9.97 8.18 -17.35
CA ASP A 262 10.46 6.95 -16.73
C ASP A 262 11.94 6.71 -17.04
N GLY A 263 12.81 6.97 -16.05
CA GLY A 263 14.26 6.79 -16.21
C GLY A 263 14.73 5.32 -16.20
N LYS A 264 13.83 4.36 -15.92
CA LYS A 264 14.17 2.94 -15.85
C LYS A 264 13.70 2.13 -17.05
N TYR A 265 12.50 2.43 -17.55
CA TYR A 265 11.85 1.71 -18.65
C TYR A 265 11.57 2.62 -19.86
N GLY A 266 11.80 3.91 -19.73
CA GLY A 266 11.54 4.90 -20.78
C GLY A 266 12.76 5.16 -21.68
N SER A 267 12.57 6.06 -22.65
CA SER A 267 13.60 6.54 -23.56
C SER A 267 14.22 7.82 -23.00
N GLU A 268 15.51 7.79 -22.65
CA GLU A 268 16.21 8.97 -22.13
C GLU A 268 16.20 10.13 -23.15
N ARG A 269 16.40 9.81 -24.43
CA ARG A 269 16.37 10.81 -25.52
C ARG A 269 15.02 11.51 -25.59
N PHE A 270 13.93 10.76 -25.47
CA PHE A 270 12.57 11.29 -25.48
C PHE A 270 12.30 12.14 -24.23
N ASN A 271 12.64 11.61 -23.06
CA ASN A 271 12.39 12.27 -21.78
C ASN A 271 13.07 13.62 -21.64
N ARG A 272 14.29 13.81 -22.22
CA ARG A 272 15.00 15.08 -22.20
C ARG A 272 14.21 16.22 -22.81
N GLY A 273 13.39 15.97 -23.84
CA GLY A 273 12.57 16.98 -24.51
C GLY A 273 11.43 17.55 -23.65
N TYR A 274 11.05 16.86 -22.57
CA TYR A 274 9.89 17.22 -21.74
C TYR A 274 10.27 17.70 -20.33
N GLY A 275 11.49 17.44 -19.86
CA GLY A 275 11.96 17.89 -18.54
C GLY A 275 11.28 17.25 -17.33
N GLU A 276 10.61 16.10 -17.53
CA GLU A 276 9.95 15.39 -16.42
C GLU A 276 10.98 14.71 -15.50
N LYS A 277 10.78 14.86 -14.19
CA LYS A 277 11.69 14.33 -13.15
C LYS A 277 11.34 12.92 -12.66
N GLY A 278 10.34 12.28 -13.25
CA GLY A 278 9.87 10.94 -12.88
C GLY A 278 8.75 10.49 -13.79
N GLN A 279 8.39 9.21 -13.71
CA GLN A 279 7.36 8.64 -14.56
C GLN A 279 6.02 9.38 -14.42
N ALA A 280 5.44 9.80 -15.54
CA ALA A 280 4.09 10.35 -15.62
C ALA A 280 3.07 9.21 -15.40
N LEU A 281 2.86 8.85 -14.14
CA LEU A 281 1.97 7.77 -13.68
C LEU A 281 1.28 8.19 -12.39
N TYR A 282 -0.04 8.07 -12.36
CA TYR A 282 -0.85 8.52 -11.24
C TYR A 282 -2.00 7.54 -10.95
N SER A 283 -2.12 7.07 -9.72
CA SER A 283 -3.25 6.29 -9.20
C SER A 283 -4.41 7.25 -8.93
N TYR A 284 -5.17 7.59 -9.97
CA TYR A 284 -6.09 8.72 -9.91
C TYR A 284 -7.49 8.37 -9.40
N LYS A 285 -7.90 7.08 -9.49
CA LYS A 285 -9.26 6.67 -9.17
C LYS A 285 -9.28 5.28 -8.51
N LEU A 286 -10.06 5.13 -7.46
CA LEU A 286 -10.39 3.85 -6.81
C LEU A 286 -11.89 3.63 -6.85
N LYS A 287 -12.31 2.38 -7.10
CA LYS A 287 -13.71 1.94 -6.96
C LYS A 287 -13.74 0.76 -5.98
N PHE A 288 -14.59 0.87 -4.97
CA PHE A 288 -14.85 -0.19 -4.00
C PHE A 288 -15.97 -1.08 -4.54
N ASP A 289 -15.59 -2.10 -5.31
CA ASP A 289 -16.52 -3.01 -6.00
C ASP A 289 -16.65 -4.32 -5.22
N PHE A 290 -17.40 -4.28 -4.11
CA PHE A 290 -17.53 -5.39 -3.19
C PHE A 290 -18.67 -6.35 -3.60
N PRO A 291 -18.42 -7.49 -4.27
CA PRO A 291 -19.41 -8.53 -4.48
C PRO A 291 -19.69 -9.35 -3.20
N THR A 292 -18.72 -9.37 -2.26
CA THR A 292 -18.86 -10.07 -0.99
C THR A 292 -19.04 -9.09 0.17
N GLU A 293 -19.51 -9.58 1.33
CA GLU A 293 -19.72 -8.76 2.53
C GLU A 293 -18.43 -8.07 2.97
N ALA A 294 -18.53 -6.82 3.39
CA ALA A 294 -17.42 -5.99 3.83
C ALA A 294 -17.52 -5.57 5.31
N GLY A 295 -18.40 -6.18 6.10
CA GLY A 295 -18.54 -5.88 7.52
C GLY A 295 -18.70 -4.40 7.80
N THR A 296 -17.85 -3.85 8.69
CA THR A 296 -17.88 -2.41 9.05
C THR A 296 -17.58 -1.49 7.89
N LEU A 297 -17.07 -1.98 6.76
CA LEU A 297 -16.79 -1.19 5.54
C LEU A 297 -17.85 -1.36 4.46
N GLU A 298 -19.00 -1.95 4.77
CA GLU A 298 -20.07 -2.18 3.80
C GLU A 298 -20.58 -0.87 3.15
N TYR A 299 -20.55 0.23 3.87
CA TYR A 299 -20.91 1.57 3.38
C TYR A 299 -20.02 2.10 2.25
N LEU A 300 -18.86 1.48 2.00
CA LEU A 300 -17.98 1.81 0.87
C LEU A 300 -18.38 1.11 -0.43
N ARG A 301 -19.25 0.10 -0.37
CA ARG A 301 -19.69 -0.64 -1.56
C ARG A 301 -20.18 0.29 -2.67
N GLY A 302 -19.60 0.14 -3.84
CA GLY A 302 -19.93 0.94 -5.03
C GLY A 302 -19.38 2.37 -5.02
N LYS A 303 -18.75 2.83 -3.94
CA LYS A 303 -18.16 4.18 -3.91
C LYS A 303 -16.94 4.29 -4.80
N ILE A 304 -16.82 5.45 -5.44
CA ILE A 304 -15.70 5.84 -6.29
C ILE A 304 -15.05 7.06 -5.69
N PHE A 305 -13.73 7.06 -5.60
CA PHE A 305 -12.93 8.19 -5.15
C PHE A 305 -11.92 8.56 -6.22
N THR A 306 -11.84 9.84 -6.55
CA THR A 306 -10.96 10.38 -7.59
C THR A 306 -10.15 11.53 -7.00
N VAL A 307 -8.88 11.66 -7.40
CA VAL A 307 -8.08 12.85 -7.06
C VAL A 307 -8.61 14.07 -7.82
N ASN A 308 -8.33 15.28 -7.31
CA ASN A 308 -8.83 16.51 -7.92
C ASN A 308 -8.20 16.82 -9.28
N SER A 309 -6.90 16.54 -9.44
CA SER A 309 -6.16 16.83 -10.66
C SER A 309 -4.96 15.89 -10.84
N VAL A 310 -4.47 15.80 -12.06
CA VAL A 310 -3.22 15.10 -12.42
C VAL A 310 -2.40 16.02 -13.30
N ASP A 311 -1.29 16.53 -12.79
CA ASP A 311 -0.49 17.60 -13.41
C ASP A 311 -0.14 17.35 -14.88
N PHE A 312 0.30 16.13 -15.23
CA PHE A 312 0.67 15.83 -16.61
C PHE A 312 -0.54 15.69 -17.55
N ALA A 313 -1.73 15.36 -17.01
CA ALA A 313 -2.97 15.30 -17.80
C ALA A 313 -3.39 16.72 -18.18
N GLU A 314 -3.33 17.66 -17.25
CA GLU A 314 -3.59 19.06 -17.51
C GLU A 314 -2.52 19.69 -18.43
N LYS A 315 -1.24 19.53 -18.05
CA LYS A 315 -0.11 20.14 -18.73
C LYS A 315 0.01 19.74 -20.20
N TYR A 316 -0.14 18.46 -20.52
CA TYR A 316 0.10 17.96 -21.87
C TYR A 316 -1.16 17.76 -22.71
N PHE A 317 -2.31 17.56 -22.06
CA PHE A 317 -3.55 17.22 -22.77
C PHE A 317 -4.68 18.22 -22.53
N GLY A 318 -4.52 19.17 -21.59
CA GLY A 318 -5.54 20.15 -21.24
C GLY A 318 -6.74 19.55 -20.51
N ILE A 319 -6.54 18.39 -19.85
CA ILE A 319 -7.60 17.68 -19.11
C ILE A 319 -7.43 18.02 -17.63
N SER A 320 -8.27 18.92 -17.12
CA SER A 320 -8.34 19.34 -15.71
C SER A 320 -9.40 18.58 -14.93
N GLU A 321 -10.51 18.18 -15.57
CA GLU A 321 -11.57 17.42 -14.94
C GLU A 321 -11.42 15.92 -15.22
N LEU A 322 -11.32 15.13 -14.14
CA LEU A 322 -11.06 13.69 -14.22
C LEU A 322 -12.33 12.84 -14.12
N ASN A 323 -13.47 13.47 -13.83
CA ASN A 323 -14.75 12.77 -13.70
C ASN A 323 -15.31 12.30 -15.05
N ASP A 324 -14.84 12.90 -16.14
CA ASP A 324 -15.27 12.58 -17.51
C ASP A 324 -14.41 11.51 -18.20
N ILE A 325 -13.41 10.96 -17.45
CA ILE A 325 -12.50 9.94 -17.96
C ILE A 325 -13.03 8.51 -17.68
#